data_1f69a58c0dd2d647d042f6afa8974bea
#
_entry.id   1f69a58c0dd2d647d042f6afa8974bea
#
_cell.length_a   1.000
_cell.length_b   1.000
_cell.length_c   1.000
_cell.angle_alpha   90.00
_cell.angle_beta   90.00
_cell.angle_gamma   90.00
#
_symmetry.space_group_name_H-M   'P 1'
#
loop_
_entity.id
_entity.type
_entity.pdbx_description
1 polymer ?
#
loop_
_entity_poly.entity_id
_entity_poly.type
_entity_poly.pdbx_seq_one_letter_code
_entity_poly.pdbx_strand_id
1 'polypeptide(L)'
;MAKTFHLAIPVTGNLDKVIEFYCNVLGCKKGNSEIHPFSAWCDIDFWGNELTLHSSVNEFKVNERHLVDKEDVTIPHFGVHLDAEEFQSLKEKLSQENVEFVNEPFIRFEEDVLEQETMFIKDPSDNVIELKTMVNPDALFGE
;
A
#
# COMPACT_ATOMS: atom_id res chain seq x y z
N MET A 1 18.75 2.65 -16.25
CA MET A 1 18.13 1.75 -15.26
C MET A 1 17.35 2.54 -14.22
N ALA A 2 16.11 2.21 -14.04
CA ALA A 2 15.30 2.82 -13.00
C ALA A 2 15.84 2.46 -11.60
N LYS A 3 15.75 3.41 -10.67
CA LYS A 3 16.17 3.18 -9.28
C LYS A 3 15.02 2.59 -8.49
N THR A 4 15.32 1.59 -7.66
CA THR A 4 14.32 0.95 -6.82
C THR A 4 14.14 1.75 -5.53
N PHE A 5 12.91 2.11 -5.25
CA PHE A 5 12.56 2.74 -3.98
C PHE A 5 12.50 1.68 -2.88
N HIS A 6 13.00 2.02 -1.71
CA HIS A 6 12.97 1.15 -0.53
C HIS A 6 12.19 1.82 0.61
N LEU A 7 11.29 1.05 1.23
CA LEU A 7 10.54 1.49 2.40
C LEU A 7 10.46 0.34 3.40
N ALA A 8 10.80 0.60 4.66
CA ALA A 8 10.62 -0.36 5.74
C ALA A 8 9.41 0.07 6.58
N ILE A 9 8.50 -0.86 6.83
CA ILE A 9 7.30 -0.61 7.63
C ILE A 9 7.20 -1.58 8.80
N PRO A 10 6.59 -1.15 9.91
CA PRO A 10 6.46 -2.02 11.07
C PRO A 10 5.38 -3.09 10.88
N VAL A 11 5.67 -4.28 11.39
CA VAL A 11 4.70 -5.36 11.49
C VAL A 11 4.39 -5.56 12.97
N THR A 12 3.13 -5.47 13.33
CA THR A 12 2.62 -5.81 14.65
C THR A 12 1.89 -7.15 14.54
N GLY A 13 2.07 -8.02 15.51
CA GLY A 13 1.46 -9.33 15.48
C GLY A 13 2.23 -10.32 14.62
N ASN A 14 1.52 -11.09 13.82
CA ASN A 14 2.07 -12.22 13.06
C ASN A 14 2.60 -11.78 11.69
N LEU A 15 3.92 -11.90 11.50
CA LEU A 15 4.57 -11.55 10.23
C LEU A 15 4.02 -12.37 9.05
N ASP A 16 3.75 -13.66 9.25
CA ASP A 16 3.25 -14.51 8.16
C ASP A 16 1.89 -14.04 7.63
N LYS A 17 1.03 -13.55 8.49
CA LYS A 17 -0.26 -12.98 8.07
C LYS A 17 -0.10 -11.73 7.24
N VAL A 18 0.88 -10.91 7.56
CA VAL A 18 1.16 -9.69 6.79
C VAL A 18 1.75 -10.05 5.44
N ILE A 19 2.67 -11.02 5.40
CA ILE A 19 3.21 -11.55 4.14
C ILE A 19 2.07 -12.10 3.26
N GLU A 20 1.17 -12.88 3.84
CA GLU A 20 0.00 -13.40 3.11
C GLU A 20 -0.85 -12.30 2.50
N PHE A 21 -1.06 -11.23 3.24
CA PHE A 21 -1.82 -10.09 2.74
C PHE A 21 -1.17 -9.50 1.48
N TYR A 22 0.11 -9.18 1.53
CA TYR A 22 0.79 -8.61 0.38
C TYR A 22 0.89 -9.58 -0.80
N CYS A 23 1.09 -10.86 -0.55
CA CYS A 23 1.25 -11.86 -1.61
C CYS A 23 -0.08 -12.37 -2.16
N ASN A 24 -1.02 -12.72 -1.30
CA ASN A 24 -2.28 -13.36 -1.73
C ASN A 24 -3.39 -12.35 -2.02
N VAL A 25 -3.48 -11.28 -1.24
CA VAL A 25 -4.52 -10.26 -1.46
C VAL A 25 -4.08 -9.25 -2.52
N LEU A 26 -2.88 -8.69 -2.38
CA LEU A 26 -2.38 -7.69 -3.33
C LEU A 26 -1.68 -8.28 -4.56
N GLY A 27 -1.29 -9.55 -4.51
CA GLY A 27 -0.64 -10.20 -5.63
C GLY A 27 0.85 -9.88 -5.79
N CYS A 28 1.47 -9.34 -4.74
CA CYS A 28 2.90 -9.06 -4.74
C CYS A 28 3.72 -10.35 -4.57
N LYS A 29 5.01 -10.27 -4.85
CA LYS A 29 5.91 -11.41 -4.69
C LYS A 29 6.73 -11.27 -3.42
N LYS A 30 6.92 -12.38 -2.72
CA LYS A 30 7.81 -12.45 -1.57
C LYS A 30 9.26 -12.47 -2.05
N GLY A 31 10.11 -11.65 -1.42
CA GLY A 31 11.54 -11.64 -1.65
C GLY A 31 12.31 -12.36 -0.56
N ASN A 32 13.45 -11.79 -0.18
CA ASN A 32 14.31 -12.34 0.86
C ASN A 32 13.70 -12.15 2.25
N SER A 33 14.06 -13.00 3.17
CA SER A 33 13.61 -12.88 4.56
C SER A 33 14.67 -13.43 5.52
N GLU A 34 14.61 -12.96 6.78
CA GLU A 34 15.51 -13.43 7.82
C GLU A 34 14.77 -13.39 9.16
N ILE A 35 14.97 -14.45 9.96
CA ILE A 35 14.36 -14.57 11.27
C ILE A 35 15.46 -14.65 12.32
N HIS A 36 15.44 -13.72 13.26
CA HIS A 36 16.33 -13.68 14.42
C HIS A 36 15.51 -13.87 15.69
N PRO A 37 16.16 -14.21 16.83
CA PRO A 37 15.44 -14.38 18.10
C PRO A 37 14.65 -13.13 18.53
N PHE A 38 15.07 -11.93 18.13
CA PHE A 38 14.47 -10.68 18.60
C PHE A 38 13.79 -9.87 17.50
N SER A 39 13.95 -10.29 16.25
CA SER A 39 13.35 -9.58 15.12
C SER A 39 13.29 -10.47 13.90
N ALA A 40 12.39 -10.14 12.98
CA ALA A 40 12.28 -10.82 11.72
C ALA A 40 11.92 -9.79 10.65
N TRP A 41 12.31 -10.06 9.41
CA TRP A 41 11.92 -9.21 8.30
C TRP A 41 11.70 -10.03 7.05
N CYS A 42 10.92 -9.48 6.15
CA CYS A 42 10.67 -10.06 4.84
C CYS A 42 10.49 -8.93 3.82
N ASP A 43 11.22 -9.05 2.73
CA ASP A 43 11.06 -8.13 1.61
C ASP A 43 9.89 -8.57 0.73
N ILE A 44 9.16 -7.59 0.25
CA ILE A 44 8.09 -7.76 -0.73
C ILE A 44 8.45 -6.98 -1.97
N ASP A 45 8.33 -7.60 -3.13
CA ASP A 45 8.39 -6.90 -4.40
C ASP A 45 7.07 -6.17 -4.59
N PHE A 46 7.03 -4.89 -4.20
CA PHE A 46 5.85 -4.05 -4.24
C PHE A 46 5.86 -3.26 -5.56
N TRP A 47 5.36 -3.92 -6.61
CA TRP A 47 5.36 -3.37 -7.98
C TRP A 47 6.73 -2.81 -8.39
N GLY A 48 7.79 -3.59 -8.16
CA GLY A 48 9.16 -3.22 -8.51
C GLY A 48 9.89 -2.41 -7.45
N ASN A 49 9.27 -2.13 -6.32
CA ASN A 49 9.90 -1.43 -5.20
C ASN A 49 10.15 -2.40 -4.05
N GLU A 50 11.20 -2.14 -3.27
CA GLU A 50 11.53 -2.97 -2.12
C GLU A 50 10.76 -2.49 -0.88
N LEU A 51 9.74 -3.26 -0.50
CA LEU A 51 9.00 -3.01 0.73
C LEU A 51 9.45 -4.03 1.78
N THR A 52 10.07 -3.57 2.87
CA THR A 52 10.53 -4.46 3.93
C THR A 52 9.51 -4.47 5.08
N LEU A 53 8.93 -5.64 5.33
CA LEU A 53 8.07 -5.88 6.48
C LEU A 53 8.98 -6.26 7.66
N HIS A 54 9.00 -5.45 8.71
CA HIS A 54 9.93 -5.65 9.82
C HIS A 54 9.20 -5.79 11.14
N SER A 55 9.36 -6.93 11.80
CA SER A 55 8.82 -7.18 13.12
C SER A 55 9.93 -7.18 14.19
N SER A 56 9.56 -6.89 15.43
CA SER A 56 10.48 -6.90 16.57
C SER A 56 9.72 -7.34 17.80
N VAL A 57 10.43 -7.90 18.76
CA VAL A 57 9.87 -8.21 20.09
C VAL A 57 9.51 -6.93 20.85
N ASN A 58 10.14 -5.81 20.50
CA ASN A 58 9.77 -4.51 21.03
C ASN A 58 8.56 -4.01 20.26
N GLU A 59 7.54 -3.55 20.98
CA GLU A 59 6.36 -2.99 20.33
C GLU A 59 6.71 -1.74 19.56
N PHE A 60 6.24 -1.68 18.32
CA PHE A 60 6.28 -0.46 17.55
C PHE A 60 5.18 0.46 18.06
N LYS A 61 5.52 1.70 18.35
CA LYS A 61 4.52 2.71 18.64
C LYS A 61 3.78 3.00 17.35
N VAL A 62 2.45 2.94 17.42
CA VAL A 62 1.62 3.36 16.29
C VAL A 62 1.85 4.86 16.12
N ASN A 63 2.33 5.26 14.95
CA ASN A 63 2.44 6.67 14.62
C ASN A 63 1.05 7.28 14.60
N GLU A 64 0.95 8.44 15.22
CA GLU A 64 -0.29 9.20 15.19
C GLU A 64 -0.66 9.49 13.74
N ARG A 65 -1.91 9.18 13.37
CA ARG A 65 -2.40 9.43 12.01
C ARG A 65 -3.23 10.69 12.01
N HIS A 66 -2.95 11.53 11.05
CA HIS A 66 -3.67 12.79 10.88
C HIS A 66 -4.50 12.73 9.61
N LEU A 67 -5.74 13.14 9.71
CA LEU A 67 -6.60 13.33 8.55
C LEU A 67 -6.15 14.60 7.83
N VAL A 68 -6.00 14.51 6.53
CA VAL A 68 -5.64 15.64 5.67
C VAL A 68 -6.54 15.66 4.45
N ASP A 69 -6.63 16.83 3.80
CA ASP A 69 -7.42 17.00 2.60
C ASP A 69 -8.93 16.91 2.87
N LYS A 70 -9.72 17.29 1.86
CA LYS A 70 -11.19 17.33 1.92
C LYS A 70 -11.82 15.94 1.95
N GLU A 71 -11.06 14.92 1.54
CA GLU A 71 -11.52 13.54 1.44
C GLU A 71 -11.18 12.70 2.66
N ASP A 72 -10.84 13.34 3.77
CA ASP A 72 -10.46 12.66 5.02
C ASP A 72 -9.33 11.64 4.83
N VAL A 73 -8.35 12.00 4.03
CA VAL A 73 -7.20 11.15 3.75
C VAL A 73 -6.28 11.08 4.97
N THR A 74 -5.89 9.88 5.34
CA THR A 74 -5.03 9.62 6.49
C THR A 74 -3.56 9.62 6.09
N ILE A 75 -2.70 10.23 6.87
CA ILE A 75 -1.24 10.16 6.73
C ILE A 75 -0.60 9.69 8.05
N PRO A 76 0.56 8.98 8.02
CA PRO A 76 1.26 8.59 6.82
C PRO A 76 0.57 7.44 6.07
N HIS A 77 0.78 7.38 4.77
CA HIS A 77 0.42 6.25 3.94
C HIS A 77 1.44 6.12 2.80
N PHE A 78 1.43 5.00 2.13
CA PHE A 78 2.24 4.77 0.93
C PHE A 78 1.39 4.03 -0.10
N GLY A 79 1.86 3.98 -1.32
CA GLY A 79 1.08 3.30 -2.33
C GLY A 79 1.74 3.27 -3.69
N VAL A 80 0.93 3.03 -4.69
CA VAL A 80 1.41 2.86 -6.05
C VAL A 80 0.37 3.36 -7.06
N HIS A 81 0.88 3.90 -8.16
CA HIS A 81 0.06 4.20 -9.34
C HIS A 81 0.00 2.94 -10.20
N LEU A 82 -1.21 2.49 -10.49
CA LEU A 82 -1.47 1.34 -11.35
C LEU A 82 -2.05 1.84 -12.68
N ASP A 83 -1.94 1.05 -13.74
CA ASP A 83 -2.71 1.36 -14.92
C ASP A 83 -4.20 1.06 -14.67
N ALA A 84 -5.07 1.52 -15.56
CA ALA A 84 -6.51 1.42 -15.36
C ALA A 84 -6.98 -0.04 -15.25
N GLU A 85 -6.40 -0.93 -16.04
CA GLU A 85 -6.78 -2.34 -16.03
C GLU A 85 -6.35 -3.04 -14.74
N GLU A 86 -5.11 -2.82 -14.31
CA GLU A 86 -4.61 -3.35 -13.04
C GLU A 86 -5.43 -2.84 -11.86
N PHE A 87 -5.75 -1.55 -11.86
CA PHE A 87 -6.54 -0.93 -10.80
C PHE A 87 -7.93 -1.57 -10.72
N GLN A 88 -8.62 -1.72 -11.84
CA GLN A 88 -9.97 -2.31 -11.87
C GLN A 88 -9.96 -3.76 -11.41
N SER A 89 -9.00 -4.56 -11.86
CA SER A 89 -8.85 -5.96 -11.44
C SER A 89 -8.62 -6.07 -9.95
N LEU A 90 -7.75 -5.23 -9.40
CA LEU A 90 -7.45 -5.26 -7.96
C LEU A 90 -8.64 -4.75 -7.14
N LYS A 91 -9.31 -3.72 -7.59
CA LYS A 91 -10.52 -3.18 -6.95
C LYS A 91 -11.60 -4.25 -6.80
N GLU A 92 -11.84 -5.02 -7.87
CA GLU A 92 -12.80 -6.12 -7.82
C GLU A 92 -12.38 -7.22 -6.84
N LYS A 93 -11.10 -7.59 -6.89
CA LYS A 93 -10.54 -8.61 -6.00
C LYS A 93 -10.67 -8.21 -4.53
N LEU A 94 -10.32 -6.97 -4.20
CA LEU A 94 -10.40 -6.47 -2.82
C LEU A 94 -11.84 -6.46 -2.30
N SER A 95 -12.80 -6.10 -3.16
CA SER A 95 -14.21 -6.13 -2.79
C SER A 95 -14.70 -7.55 -2.51
N GLN A 96 -14.21 -8.54 -3.25
CA GLN A 96 -14.59 -9.95 -3.07
C GLN A 96 -13.96 -10.58 -1.83
N GLU A 97 -12.78 -10.14 -1.44
CA GLU A 97 -12.04 -10.70 -0.31
C GLU A 97 -12.32 -10.02 1.04
N ASN A 98 -13.32 -9.16 1.09
CA ASN A 98 -13.73 -8.44 2.31
C ASN A 98 -12.58 -7.67 2.97
N VAL A 99 -11.73 -7.05 2.18
CA VAL A 99 -10.67 -6.19 2.68
C VAL A 99 -11.28 -4.92 3.28
N GLU A 100 -10.76 -4.49 4.43
CA GLU A 100 -11.20 -3.26 5.06
C GLU A 100 -10.69 -2.05 4.30
N PHE A 101 -11.61 -1.23 3.78
CA PHE A 101 -11.27 0.04 3.16
C PHE A 101 -11.23 1.14 4.21
N VAL A 102 -10.15 1.90 4.22
CA VAL A 102 -10.09 3.18 4.95
C VAL A 102 -10.91 4.20 4.20
N ASN A 103 -10.72 4.26 2.88
CA ASN A 103 -11.55 5.02 1.96
C ASN A 103 -11.91 4.11 0.80
N GLU A 104 -13.21 3.90 0.59
CA GLU A 104 -13.66 3.16 -0.59
C GLU A 104 -13.29 3.90 -1.86
N PRO A 105 -13.23 3.20 -3.02
CA PRO A 105 -12.83 3.84 -4.28
C PRO A 105 -13.61 5.12 -4.56
N PHE A 106 -12.91 6.19 -4.90
CA PHE A 106 -13.51 7.47 -5.24
C PHE A 106 -12.66 8.22 -6.26
N ILE A 107 -13.28 9.20 -6.95
CA ILE A 107 -12.62 10.00 -7.97
C ILE A 107 -12.14 11.31 -7.35
N ARG A 108 -10.89 11.68 -7.63
CA ARG A 108 -10.33 12.98 -7.25
C ARG A 108 -10.03 13.78 -8.51
N PHE A 109 -10.10 15.10 -8.38
CA PHE A 109 -9.80 16.04 -9.47
C PHE A 109 -10.62 15.75 -10.72
N GLU A 110 -11.92 15.46 -10.54
CA GLU A 110 -12.83 15.10 -11.61
C GLU A 110 -12.86 16.20 -12.70
N GLU A 111 -12.81 15.77 -13.95
CA GLU A 111 -12.76 16.64 -15.13
C GLU A 111 -11.51 17.52 -15.24
N ASP A 112 -10.51 17.29 -14.37
CA ASP A 112 -9.22 17.97 -14.41
C ASP A 112 -8.19 17.08 -15.09
N VAL A 113 -7.05 17.67 -15.50
CA VAL A 113 -5.94 16.91 -16.08
C VAL A 113 -5.35 15.92 -15.05
N LEU A 114 -5.55 16.18 -13.76
CA LEU A 114 -5.09 15.32 -12.68
C LEU A 114 -6.13 14.29 -12.23
N GLU A 115 -7.24 14.16 -12.95
CA GLU A 115 -8.29 13.21 -12.57
C GLU A 115 -7.72 11.82 -12.30
N GLN A 116 -8.10 11.25 -11.16
CA GLN A 116 -7.63 9.93 -10.75
C GLN A 116 -8.69 9.23 -9.91
N GLU A 117 -8.70 7.91 -9.97
CA GLU A 117 -9.46 7.08 -9.05
C GLU A 117 -8.51 6.52 -8.00
N THR A 118 -8.90 6.56 -6.74
CA THR A 118 -8.06 6.10 -5.64
C THR A 118 -8.88 5.31 -4.62
N MET A 119 -8.19 4.45 -3.89
CA MET A 119 -8.73 3.71 -2.74
C MET A 119 -7.65 3.54 -1.69
N PHE A 120 -8.05 3.52 -0.44
CA PHE A 120 -7.16 3.34 0.71
C PHE A 120 -7.56 2.09 1.47
N ILE A 121 -6.59 1.22 1.72
CA ILE A 121 -6.80 -0.01 2.49
C ILE A 121 -5.80 -0.10 3.62
N LYS A 122 -6.03 -1.02 4.55
CA LYS A 122 -5.08 -1.33 5.62
C LYS A 122 -4.53 -2.73 5.46
N ASP A 123 -3.24 -2.88 5.77
CA ASP A 123 -2.69 -4.21 5.96
C ASP A 123 -3.03 -4.72 7.39
N PRO A 124 -2.74 -5.99 7.73
CA PRO A 124 -3.05 -6.52 9.07
C PRO A 124 -2.32 -5.83 10.23
N SER A 125 -1.33 -5.00 9.95
CA SER A 125 -0.60 -4.22 10.96
C SER A 125 -1.02 -2.75 10.98
N ASP A 126 -2.17 -2.43 10.37
CA ASP A 126 -2.72 -1.06 10.28
C ASP A 126 -1.88 -0.08 9.46
N ASN A 127 -0.96 -0.55 8.65
CA ASN A 127 -0.31 0.32 7.66
C ASN A 127 -1.32 0.67 6.57
N VAL A 128 -1.40 1.93 6.20
CA VAL A 128 -2.35 2.43 5.20
C VAL A 128 -1.70 2.48 3.82
N ILE A 129 -2.38 1.90 2.84
CA ILE A 129 -1.90 1.79 1.47
C ILE A 129 -2.88 2.50 0.54
N GLU A 130 -2.36 3.38 -0.31
CA GLU A 130 -3.14 4.01 -1.37
C GLU A 130 -2.86 3.33 -2.70
N LEU A 131 -3.92 2.91 -3.38
CA LEU A 131 -3.84 2.34 -4.73
C LEU A 131 -4.61 3.28 -5.63
N LYS A 132 -3.99 3.73 -6.71
CA LYS A 132 -4.62 4.72 -7.57
C LYS A 132 -4.24 4.58 -9.04
N THR A 133 -5.07 5.14 -9.90
CA THR A 133 -4.84 5.20 -11.33
C THR A 133 -5.24 6.58 -11.85
N MET A 134 -4.41 7.16 -12.72
CA MET A 134 -4.70 8.46 -13.34
C MET A 134 -5.26 8.27 -14.73
N VAL A 135 -6.24 9.10 -15.07
CA VAL A 135 -6.77 9.16 -16.45
C VAL A 135 -5.66 9.60 -17.41
N ASN A 136 -4.83 10.55 -16.96
CA ASN A 136 -3.70 11.06 -17.73
C ASN A 136 -2.40 10.90 -16.95
N PRO A 137 -1.75 9.71 -17.01
CA PRO A 137 -0.53 9.45 -16.23
C PRO A 137 0.61 10.42 -16.48
N ASP A 138 0.69 10.99 -17.68
CA ASP A 138 1.76 11.92 -18.04
C ASP A 138 1.69 13.23 -17.25
N ALA A 139 0.54 13.53 -16.67
CA ALA A 139 0.36 14.74 -15.85
C ALA A 139 0.88 14.62 -14.42
N LEU A 140 1.36 13.44 -14.01
CA LEU A 140 1.75 13.17 -12.63
C LEU A 140 2.74 14.19 -12.05
N PHE A 141 3.69 14.62 -12.84
CA PHE A 141 4.73 15.56 -12.41
C PHE A 141 4.54 16.96 -12.99
N GLY A 142 3.34 17.33 -13.35
CA GLY A 142 2.98 18.70 -13.74
C GLY A 142 3.29 19.08 -15.19
N GLU A 143 3.46 18.13 -16.06
CA GLU A 143 3.72 18.41 -17.48
C GLU A 143 2.57 18.00 -18.39
#